data_7619faea857e7b43cd455eb0469c58da
#
_entry.id   7619faea857e7b43cd455eb0469c58da
#
_cell.length_a   1.000
_cell.length_b   1.000
_cell.length_c   1.000
_cell.angle_alpha   90.00
_cell.angle_beta   90.00
_cell.angle_gamma   90.00
#
_symmetry.space_group_name_H-M   'P 1'
#
loop_
_entity.id
_entity.type
_entity.pdbx_description
1 polymer ?
#
loop_
_entity_poly.entity_id
_entity_poly.type
_entity_poly.pdbx_seq_one_letter_code
_entity_poly.pdbx_strand_id
1 'polypeptide(L)'
;MRIIRLFGLLFACVLLASCQQNISGTYKAINPSDQLEKELIIIDWDGDRYFERAMIGHANELYTDESQRPNRHARIEYDYKVFVKGKLERQGKKYIAKNLKAGIEIDEDQLTIKSVYLEPLPKITKKELIEYIKNAFDDSLKGKYEDDATIQFIIEGNKLIPVGGNEVNNYFIKLVE
;
A
#
# COMPACT_ATOMS: atom_id res chain seq x y z
N MET A 1 19.51 -50.07 19.51
CA MET A 1 19.56 -49.41 18.18
C MET A 1 18.26 -48.68 17.76
N ARG A 2 17.05 -49.02 18.29
CA ARG A 2 15.77 -48.32 17.91
C ARG A 2 15.61 -46.93 18.55
N ILE A 3 16.12 -46.71 19.76
CA ILE A 3 15.99 -45.42 20.49
C ILE A 3 16.79 -44.33 19.85
N ILE A 4 18.00 -44.61 19.33
CA ILE A 4 18.86 -43.59 18.66
C ILE A 4 18.21 -43.07 17.36
N ARG A 5 17.47 -43.91 16.64
CA ARG A 5 16.75 -43.47 15.42
C ARG A 5 15.57 -42.56 15.74
N LEU A 6 14.90 -42.77 16.88
CA LEU A 6 13.78 -41.90 17.30
C LEU A 6 14.27 -40.53 17.72
N PHE A 7 15.39 -40.41 18.43
CA PHE A 7 16.01 -39.14 18.81
C PHE A 7 16.52 -38.34 17.59
N GLY A 8 17.11 -39.03 16.61
CA GLY A 8 17.55 -38.39 15.35
C GLY A 8 16.38 -37.81 14.55
N LEU A 9 15.23 -38.51 14.52
CA LEU A 9 14.04 -38.04 13.82
C LEU A 9 13.40 -36.83 14.54
N LEU A 10 13.35 -36.87 15.88
CA LEU A 10 12.82 -35.74 16.68
C LEU A 10 13.70 -34.50 16.55
N PHE A 11 15.02 -34.67 16.53
CA PHE A 11 15.98 -33.57 16.38
C PHE A 11 15.91 -32.94 14.95
N ALA A 12 15.73 -33.78 13.93
CA ALA A 12 15.52 -33.30 12.55
C ALA A 12 14.20 -32.50 12.41
N CYS A 13 13.12 -32.92 13.07
CA CYS A 13 11.85 -32.21 13.08
C CYS A 13 11.97 -30.86 13.80
N VAL A 14 12.74 -30.76 14.90
CA VAL A 14 12.96 -29.48 15.63
C VAL A 14 13.81 -28.53 14.80
N LEU A 15 14.81 -29.00 14.07
CA LEU A 15 15.63 -28.17 13.18
C LEU A 15 14.85 -27.64 11.96
N LEU A 16 13.88 -28.42 11.46
CA LEU A 16 13.02 -27.98 10.36
C LEU A 16 11.97 -26.93 10.80
N ALA A 17 11.56 -26.95 12.07
CA ALA A 17 10.64 -25.97 12.64
C ALA A 17 11.33 -24.64 12.98
N SER A 18 12.66 -24.63 13.19
CA SER A 18 13.40 -23.43 13.62
C SER A 18 13.82 -22.46 12.51
N CYS A 19 13.57 -22.81 11.25
CA CYS A 19 13.92 -21.96 10.10
C CYS A 19 12.73 -21.23 9.47
N GLN A 20 11.67 -20.99 10.22
CA GLN A 20 10.61 -20.12 9.70
C GLN A 20 11.09 -18.68 9.84
N GLN A 21 11.58 -18.12 8.72
CA GLN A 21 11.98 -16.73 8.66
C GLN A 21 10.81 -15.85 9.08
N ASN A 22 11.00 -15.01 10.11
CA ASN A 22 10.00 -14.02 10.48
C ASN A 22 9.89 -12.98 9.37
N ILE A 23 8.77 -13.01 8.65
CA ILE A 23 8.49 -12.11 7.55
C ILE A 23 7.69 -10.88 7.97
N SER A 24 7.20 -10.83 9.22
CA SER A 24 6.50 -9.66 9.74
C SER A 24 7.42 -8.46 9.79
N GLY A 25 6.88 -7.28 9.51
CA GLY A 25 7.61 -6.01 9.54
C GLY A 25 7.27 -5.11 8.37
N THR A 26 7.99 -4.00 8.29
CA THR A 26 7.83 -2.98 7.25
C THR A 26 8.92 -3.12 6.19
N TYR A 27 8.52 -3.12 4.93
CA TYR A 27 9.40 -3.16 3.76
C TYR A 27 9.24 -1.86 2.97
N LYS A 28 10.35 -1.26 2.55
CA LYS A 28 10.37 -0.02 1.77
C LYS A 28 10.80 -0.30 0.34
N ALA A 29 10.09 0.26 -0.64
CA ALA A 29 10.49 0.21 -2.05
C ALA A 29 11.86 0.88 -2.24
N ILE A 30 12.71 0.26 -3.06
CA ILE A 30 14.01 0.83 -3.43
C ILE A 30 13.83 1.93 -4.46
N ASN A 31 12.94 1.72 -5.42
CA ASN A 31 12.62 2.68 -6.46
C ASN A 31 11.11 2.93 -6.44
N PRO A 32 10.61 3.84 -5.59
CA PRO A 32 9.20 4.24 -5.67
C PRO A 32 8.94 4.91 -7.03
N SER A 33 7.69 4.94 -7.47
CA SER A 33 7.29 5.73 -8.64
C SER A 33 7.67 7.21 -8.45
N ASP A 34 8.04 7.90 -9.53
CA ASP A 34 8.45 9.32 -9.50
C ASP A 34 7.42 10.26 -8.86
N GLN A 35 6.15 9.83 -8.81
CA GLN A 35 5.05 10.59 -8.20
C GLN A 35 4.88 10.30 -6.70
N LEU A 36 5.62 9.34 -6.15
CA LEU A 36 5.51 8.94 -4.75
C LEU A 36 6.75 9.34 -3.97
N GLU A 37 6.56 9.92 -2.81
CA GLU A 37 7.63 10.17 -1.85
C GLU A 37 8.09 8.87 -1.19
N LYS A 38 7.15 7.96 -0.94
CA LYS A 38 7.41 6.72 -0.22
C LYS A 38 6.41 5.64 -0.60
N GLU A 39 6.92 4.43 -0.75
CA GLU A 39 6.10 3.23 -0.92
C GLU A 39 6.55 2.16 0.07
N LEU A 40 5.58 1.62 0.82
CA LEU A 40 5.81 0.65 1.89
C LEU A 40 4.92 -0.58 1.70
N ILE A 41 5.42 -1.73 2.15
CA ILE A 41 4.60 -2.92 2.42
C ILE A 41 4.74 -3.26 3.89
N ILE A 42 3.63 -3.40 4.58
CA ILE A 42 3.55 -3.78 5.99
C ILE A 42 2.95 -5.17 6.06
N ILE A 43 3.63 -6.07 6.75
CA ILE A 43 3.23 -7.47 6.92
C ILE A 43 3.15 -7.79 8.41
N ASP A 44 2.02 -8.35 8.83
CA ASP A 44 1.87 -9.07 10.07
C ASP A 44 1.50 -10.53 9.76
N TRP A 45 2.50 -11.40 9.78
CA TRP A 45 2.33 -12.82 9.48
C TRP A 45 1.97 -13.65 10.71
N ASP A 46 2.52 -13.30 11.86
CA ASP A 46 2.41 -14.07 13.09
C ASP A 46 1.12 -13.75 13.87
N GLY A 47 0.54 -12.56 13.63
CA GLY A 47 -0.73 -12.12 14.19
C GLY A 47 -1.91 -12.35 13.24
N ASP A 48 -2.47 -11.27 12.72
CA ASP A 48 -3.71 -11.26 11.92
C ASP A 48 -3.54 -11.73 10.47
N ARG A 49 -2.35 -12.08 10.06
CA ARG A 49 -1.97 -12.35 8.66
C ARG A 49 -2.35 -11.18 7.74
N TYR A 50 -1.98 -10.02 8.18
CA TYR A 50 -2.31 -8.76 7.56
C TYR A 50 -1.27 -8.36 6.51
N PHE A 51 -1.77 -7.75 5.45
CA PHE A 51 -0.98 -7.11 4.40
C PHE A 51 -1.49 -5.70 4.18
N GLU A 52 -0.58 -4.73 4.08
CA GLU A 52 -0.89 -3.39 3.59
C GLU A 52 0.22 -2.92 2.64
N ARG A 53 -0.13 -2.46 1.46
CA ARG A 53 0.72 -1.65 0.60
C ARG A 53 0.28 -0.20 0.77
N ALA A 54 1.19 0.67 1.17
CA ALA A 54 0.96 2.10 1.39
C ALA A 54 1.81 2.91 0.42
N MET A 55 1.17 3.79 -0.33
CA MET A 55 1.78 4.72 -1.28
C MET A 55 1.52 6.13 -0.80
N ILE A 56 2.58 6.83 -0.41
CA ILE A 56 2.54 8.17 0.19
C ILE A 56 3.08 9.16 -0.83
N GLY A 57 2.37 10.24 -1.04
CA GLY A 57 2.77 11.29 -1.98
C GLY A 57 2.14 12.64 -1.66
N HIS A 58 2.55 13.62 -2.43
CA HIS A 58 2.03 14.99 -2.40
C HIS A 58 1.33 15.28 -3.72
N ALA A 59 0.14 15.88 -3.67
CA ALA A 59 -0.61 16.31 -4.84
C ALA A 59 -0.61 17.84 -4.94
N ASN A 60 -0.50 18.32 -6.17
CA ASN A 60 -0.63 19.73 -6.51
C ASN A 60 -1.39 19.82 -7.83
N GLU A 61 -2.67 20.10 -7.76
CA GLU A 61 -3.57 20.03 -8.91
C GLU A 61 -4.52 21.22 -8.99
N LEU A 62 -5.14 21.39 -10.16
CA LEU A 62 -6.14 22.41 -10.41
C LEU A 62 -7.53 21.83 -10.13
N TYR A 63 -8.21 22.39 -9.15
CA TYR A 63 -9.63 22.13 -8.89
C TYR A 63 -10.50 23.14 -9.65
N THR A 64 -11.58 22.67 -10.28
CA THR A 64 -12.56 23.49 -10.97
C THR A 64 -13.94 23.28 -10.37
N ASP A 65 -14.54 24.34 -9.84
CA ASP A 65 -15.91 24.35 -9.37
C ASP A 65 -16.85 24.72 -10.51
N GLU A 66 -17.48 23.72 -11.10
CA GLU A 66 -18.43 23.86 -12.20
C GLU A 66 -19.85 24.29 -11.74
N SER A 67 -20.11 24.29 -10.44
CA SER A 67 -21.40 24.72 -9.89
C SER A 67 -21.59 26.23 -9.94
N GLN A 68 -20.52 26.98 -10.10
CA GLN A 68 -20.53 28.45 -10.19
C GLN A 68 -20.46 28.92 -11.65
N ARG A 69 -21.00 30.11 -11.90
CA ARG A 69 -20.91 30.77 -13.20
C ARG A 69 -20.38 32.18 -13.05
N PRO A 70 -19.25 32.59 -13.65
CA PRO A 70 -18.31 31.68 -14.35
C PRO A 70 -17.71 30.65 -13.42
N ASN A 71 -17.18 29.54 -13.96
CA ASN A 71 -16.47 28.52 -13.20
C ASN A 71 -15.36 29.14 -12.36
N ARG A 72 -15.17 28.62 -11.16
CA ARG A 72 -14.10 29.06 -10.24
C ARG A 72 -13.00 28.02 -10.22
N HIS A 73 -11.77 28.51 -10.20
CA HIS A 73 -10.59 27.65 -10.17
C HIS A 73 -9.79 27.89 -8.89
N ALA A 74 -9.24 26.82 -8.35
CA ALA A 74 -8.29 26.88 -7.25
C ALA A 74 -7.17 25.89 -7.46
N ARG A 75 -5.98 26.23 -7.01
CA ARG A 75 -4.89 25.26 -6.83
C ARG A 75 -5.06 24.61 -5.49
N ILE A 76 -5.13 23.28 -5.48
CA ILE A 76 -5.19 22.48 -4.27
C ILE A 76 -3.88 21.73 -4.08
N GLU A 77 -3.37 21.73 -2.86
CA GLU A 77 -2.17 21.00 -2.47
C GLU A 77 -2.50 20.20 -1.23
N TYR A 78 -2.13 18.91 -1.20
CA TYR A 78 -2.40 18.02 -0.07
C TYR A 78 -1.47 16.82 -0.06
N ASP A 79 -1.19 16.31 1.13
CA ASP A 79 -0.52 15.04 1.32
C ASP A 79 -1.54 13.91 1.37
N TYR A 80 -1.20 12.79 0.76
CA TYR A 80 -2.09 11.64 0.69
C TYR A 80 -1.36 10.32 0.96
N LYS A 81 -2.13 9.35 1.47
CA LYS A 81 -1.73 7.95 1.57
C LYS A 81 -2.78 7.10 0.88
N VAL A 82 -2.43 6.53 -0.28
CA VAL A 82 -3.21 5.45 -0.88
C VAL A 82 -2.78 4.14 -0.26
N PHE A 83 -3.75 3.32 0.13
CA PHE A 83 -3.47 2.01 0.70
C PHE A 83 -4.26 0.90 0.00
N VAL A 84 -3.67 -0.30 -0.02
CA VAL A 84 -4.33 -1.55 -0.40
C VAL A 84 -4.08 -2.54 0.73
N LYS A 85 -5.15 -2.98 1.40
CA LYS A 85 -5.11 -3.88 2.57
C LYS A 85 -5.72 -5.22 2.20
N GLY A 86 -5.21 -6.31 2.79
CA GLY A 86 -5.74 -7.63 2.57
C GLY A 86 -5.27 -8.67 3.58
N LYS A 87 -5.75 -9.90 3.44
CA LYS A 87 -5.29 -11.04 4.24
C LYS A 87 -4.25 -11.83 3.49
N LEU A 88 -3.20 -12.26 4.22
CA LEU A 88 -2.11 -13.05 3.67
C LEU A 88 -2.36 -14.55 3.79
N GLU A 89 -2.08 -15.25 2.71
CA GLU A 89 -1.95 -16.70 2.66
C GLU A 89 -0.58 -17.09 2.10
N ARG A 90 -0.13 -18.32 2.40
CA ARG A 90 1.10 -18.86 1.83
C ARG A 90 0.79 -20.06 0.94
N GLN A 91 1.35 -20.06 -0.26
CA GLN A 91 1.29 -21.16 -1.21
C GLN A 91 2.71 -21.51 -1.68
N GLY A 92 3.29 -22.53 -1.07
CA GLY A 92 4.69 -22.92 -1.30
C GLY A 92 5.66 -21.81 -0.89
N LYS A 93 6.36 -21.22 -1.88
CA LYS A 93 7.30 -20.11 -1.66
C LYS A 93 6.65 -18.73 -1.81
N LYS A 94 5.40 -18.66 -2.29
CA LYS A 94 4.69 -17.40 -2.54
C LYS A 94 3.81 -17.02 -1.35
N TYR A 95 3.72 -15.73 -1.10
CA TYR A 95 2.72 -15.10 -0.26
C TYR A 95 1.70 -14.40 -1.15
N ILE A 96 0.43 -14.53 -0.82
CA ILE A 96 -0.69 -14.03 -1.61
C ILE A 96 -1.58 -13.21 -0.69
N ALA A 97 -1.71 -11.92 -0.98
CA ALA A 97 -2.70 -11.07 -0.35
C ALA A 97 -4.02 -11.18 -1.12
N LYS A 98 -5.10 -11.48 -0.40
CA LYS A 98 -6.46 -11.66 -0.91
C LYS A 98 -7.44 -10.75 -0.17
N ASN A 99 -8.69 -10.70 -0.66
CA ASN A 99 -9.75 -9.86 -0.11
C ASN A 99 -9.29 -8.41 -0.01
N LEU A 100 -8.75 -7.91 -1.12
CA LEU A 100 -8.13 -6.61 -1.18
C LEU A 100 -9.16 -5.50 -0.98
N LYS A 101 -8.81 -4.51 -0.16
CA LYS A 101 -9.55 -3.27 0.02
C LYS A 101 -8.60 -2.11 -0.20
N ALA A 102 -8.95 -1.22 -1.11
CA ALA A 102 -8.18 -0.01 -1.37
C ALA A 102 -8.89 1.21 -0.79
N GLY A 103 -8.14 2.26 -0.53
CA GLY A 103 -8.67 3.53 -0.07
C GLY A 103 -7.61 4.62 -0.10
N ILE A 104 -8.04 5.84 0.17
CA ILE A 104 -7.17 7.02 0.28
C ILE A 104 -7.42 7.73 1.61
N GLU A 105 -6.34 8.10 2.27
CA GLU A 105 -6.30 8.98 3.43
C GLU A 105 -5.68 10.31 2.99
N ILE A 106 -6.29 11.43 3.37
CA ILE A 106 -5.81 12.79 3.05
C ILE A 106 -5.56 13.49 4.37
N ASP A 107 -4.39 14.12 4.50
CA ASP A 107 -4.06 14.94 5.65
C ASP A 107 -4.79 16.30 5.51
N GLU A 108 -5.88 16.48 6.30
CA GLU A 108 -6.68 17.68 6.28
C GLU A 108 -5.89 18.92 6.73
N ASP A 109 -4.92 18.73 7.65
CA ASP A 109 -4.11 19.83 8.15
C ASP A 109 -3.16 20.36 7.08
N GLN A 110 -2.69 19.50 6.19
CA GLN A 110 -1.83 19.87 5.05
C GLN A 110 -2.62 20.28 3.80
N LEU A 111 -3.94 20.11 3.78
CA LEU A 111 -4.77 20.53 2.66
C LEU A 111 -4.84 22.06 2.57
N THR A 112 -4.36 22.62 1.46
CA THR A 112 -4.42 24.04 1.15
C THR A 112 -5.20 24.30 -0.12
N ILE A 113 -5.92 25.44 -0.15
CA ILE A 113 -6.70 25.91 -1.29
C ILE A 113 -6.21 27.33 -1.61
N LYS A 114 -5.64 27.53 -2.78
CA LYS A 114 -5.07 28.81 -3.22
C LYS A 114 -5.79 29.33 -4.46
N SER A 115 -6.04 30.63 -4.52
CA SER A 115 -6.60 31.27 -5.71
C SER A 115 -5.68 31.13 -6.91
N VAL A 116 -6.27 30.98 -8.09
CA VAL A 116 -5.58 31.00 -9.38
C VAL A 116 -6.05 32.27 -10.13
N TYR A 117 -5.13 32.98 -10.77
CA TYR A 117 -5.42 34.14 -11.62
C TYR A 117 -6.14 35.30 -10.92
N LEU A 118 -5.94 35.48 -9.62
CA LEU A 118 -6.62 36.51 -8.81
C LEU A 118 -8.16 36.37 -8.76
N GLU A 119 -8.68 35.20 -9.11
CA GLU A 119 -10.10 34.91 -9.02
C GLU A 119 -10.51 34.66 -7.54
N PRO A 120 -11.76 34.97 -7.18
CA PRO A 120 -12.28 34.53 -5.89
C PRO A 120 -12.24 33.01 -5.75
N LEU A 121 -11.92 32.53 -4.54
CA LEU A 121 -11.89 31.10 -4.26
C LEU A 121 -13.26 30.43 -4.52
N PRO A 122 -13.27 29.16 -4.94
CA PRO A 122 -14.47 28.32 -4.94
C PRO A 122 -15.14 28.33 -3.56
N LYS A 123 -16.46 28.26 -3.54
CA LYS A 123 -17.24 28.10 -2.30
C LYS A 123 -17.27 26.61 -1.90
N ILE A 124 -16.13 26.08 -1.51
CA ILE A 124 -16.01 24.69 -1.10
C ILE A 124 -15.26 24.63 0.25
N THR A 125 -15.76 23.81 1.16
CA THR A 125 -15.06 23.52 2.42
C THR A 125 -13.99 22.47 2.20
N LYS A 126 -12.98 22.40 3.10
CA LYS A 126 -11.98 21.34 3.07
C LYS A 126 -12.63 19.95 3.12
N LYS A 127 -13.66 19.78 3.92
CA LYS A 127 -14.39 18.50 4.05
C LYS A 127 -15.04 18.06 2.73
N GLU A 128 -15.75 18.98 2.06
CA GLU A 128 -16.36 18.70 0.76
C GLU A 128 -15.31 18.39 -0.31
N LEU A 129 -14.17 19.07 -0.27
CA LEU A 129 -13.07 18.83 -1.20
C LEU A 129 -12.43 17.45 -0.95
N ILE A 130 -12.23 17.05 0.32
CA ILE A 130 -11.73 15.71 0.66
C ILE A 130 -12.70 14.63 0.18
N GLU A 131 -14.00 14.84 0.35
CA GLU A 131 -15.02 13.91 -0.13
C GLU A 131 -15.00 13.81 -1.67
N TYR A 132 -14.87 14.92 -2.36
CA TYR A 132 -14.70 14.95 -3.83
C TYR A 132 -13.47 14.13 -4.27
N ILE A 133 -12.30 14.34 -3.65
CA ILE A 133 -11.07 13.61 -3.98
C ILE A 133 -11.24 12.11 -3.70
N LYS A 134 -11.85 11.73 -2.57
CA LYS A 134 -12.13 10.33 -2.24
C LYS A 134 -13.04 9.66 -3.26
N ASN A 135 -14.11 10.33 -3.66
CA ASN A 135 -15.04 9.81 -4.67
C ASN A 135 -14.36 9.63 -6.03
N ALA A 136 -13.55 10.60 -6.46
CA ALA A 136 -12.79 10.49 -7.70
C ALA A 136 -11.78 9.34 -7.66
N PHE A 137 -11.15 9.11 -6.51
CA PHE A 137 -10.24 8.00 -6.28
C PHE A 137 -11.00 6.65 -6.35
N ASP A 138 -12.10 6.51 -5.64
CA ASP A 138 -12.93 5.29 -5.64
C ASP A 138 -13.42 4.97 -7.05
N ASP A 139 -13.85 5.97 -7.82
CA ASP A 139 -14.25 5.79 -9.23
C ASP A 139 -13.08 5.31 -10.10
N SER A 140 -11.85 5.78 -9.84
CA SER A 140 -10.65 5.34 -10.56
C SER A 140 -10.25 3.89 -10.28
N LEU A 141 -10.71 3.34 -9.15
CA LEU A 141 -10.42 1.98 -8.71
C LEU A 141 -11.50 0.96 -9.08
N LYS A 142 -12.65 1.42 -9.58
CA LYS A 142 -13.72 0.50 -10.03
C LYS A 142 -13.14 -0.54 -10.98
N GLY A 143 -13.35 -1.82 -10.67
CA GLY A 143 -12.87 -2.96 -11.45
C GLY A 143 -11.39 -3.34 -11.23
N LYS A 144 -10.59 -2.59 -10.47
CA LYS A 144 -9.17 -2.93 -10.24
C LYS A 144 -8.96 -3.90 -9.07
N TYR A 145 -9.81 -3.85 -8.05
CA TYR A 145 -9.72 -4.66 -6.84
C TYR A 145 -11.07 -5.36 -6.61
N GLU A 146 -11.55 -6.10 -7.64
CA GLU A 146 -12.71 -6.97 -7.54
C GLU A 146 -12.40 -8.21 -6.70
N ASP A 147 -13.43 -8.99 -6.35
CA ASP A 147 -13.38 -10.08 -5.37
C ASP A 147 -12.23 -11.09 -5.57
N ASP A 148 -11.74 -11.26 -6.81
CA ASP A 148 -10.67 -12.18 -7.17
C ASP A 148 -9.28 -11.52 -7.28
N ALA A 149 -9.15 -10.22 -7.06
CA ALA A 149 -7.88 -9.53 -7.15
C ALA A 149 -6.91 -10.02 -6.07
N THR A 150 -5.66 -10.28 -6.45
CA THR A 150 -4.61 -10.73 -5.55
C THR A 150 -3.31 -10.00 -5.79
N ILE A 151 -2.54 -9.80 -4.71
CA ILE A 151 -1.15 -9.35 -4.80
C ILE A 151 -0.26 -10.52 -4.37
N GLN A 152 0.71 -10.89 -5.22
CA GLN A 152 1.59 -12.01 -4.97
C GLN A 152 3.04 -11.53 -4.84
N PHE A 153 3.79 -12.13 -3.92
CA PHE A 153 5.20 -11.85 -3.73
C PHE A 153 5.95 -13.05 -3.15
N ILE A 154 7.27 -13.02 -3.26
CA ILE A 154 8.19 -13.93 -2.57
C ILE A 154 9.08 -13.12 -1.63
N ILE A 155 9.61 -13.79 -0.59
CA ILE A 155 10.57 -13.17 0.33
C ILE A 155 11.86 -13.95 0.29
N GLU A 156 12.96 -13.26 0.01
CA GLU A 156 14.33 -13.78 -0.05
C GLU A 156 15.24 -12.96 0.87
N GLY A 157 15.56 -13.52 2.02
CA GLY A 157 16.30 -12.79 3.06
C GLY A 157 15.49 -11.59 3.55
N ASN A 158 16.05 -10.39 3.41
CA ASN A 158 15.38 -9.13 3.75
C ASN A 158 14.63 -8.48 2.57
N LYS A 159 14.54 -9.15 1.41
CA LYS A 159 13.89 -8.63 0.21
C LYS A 159 12.51 -9.22 0.03
N LEU A 160 11.54 -8.36 -0.29
CA LEU A 160 10.22 -8.73 -0.78
C LEU A 160 10.16 -8.40 -2.28
N ILE A 161 9.85 -9.42 -3.10
CA ILE A 161 9.88 -9.34 -4.55
C ILE A 161 8.45 -9.60 -5.07
N PRO A 162 7.78 -8.63 -5.70
CA PRO A 162 6.48 -8.84 -6.34
C PRO A 162 6.55 -9.89 -7.44
N VAL A 163 5.47 -10.68 -7.62
CA VAL A 163 5.37 -11.68 -8.68
C VAL A 163 4.45 -11.17 -9.77
N GLY A 164 4.91 -11.20 -11.01
CA GLY A 164 4.09 -10.85 -12.21
C GLY A 164 4.23 -9.41 -12.71
N GLY A 165 5.09 -8.61 -12.12
CA GLY A 165 5.49 -7.31 -12.68
C GLY A 165 6.64 -7.47 -13.69
N ASN A 166 6.73 -6.59 -14.68
CA ASN A 166 7.84 -6.54 -15.65
C ASN A 166 9.16 -6.02 -15.04
N GLU A 167 9.44 -6.31 -13.76
CA GLU A 167 10.27 -5.44 -12.95
C GLU A 167 11.45 -6.20 -12.36
N VAL A 168 12.50 -6.33 -13.17
CA VAL A 168 13.80 -6.85 -12.73
C VAL A 168 14.41 -6.02 -11.58
N ASN A 169 13.89 -4.81 -11.30
CA ASN A 169 14.44 -3.87 -10.33
C ASN A 169 13.47 -3.35 -9.24
N ASN A 170 12.22 -3.81 -9.20
CA ASN A 170 11.27 -3.35 -8.17
C ASN A 170 11.14 -4.40 -7.05
N TYR A 171 11.91 -4.22 -6.02
CA TYR A 171 11.80 -4.98 -4.77
C TYR A 171 11.77 -4.03 -3.57
N PHE A 172 11.29 -4.56 -2.46
CA PHE A 172 11.23 -3.84 -1.20
C PHE A 172 12.25 -4.43 -0.23
N ILE A 173 12.88 -3.59 0.56
CA ILE A 173 13.81 -4.02 1.60
C ILE A 173 13.17 -3.86 2.98
N LYS A 174 13.29 -4.91 3.82
CA LYS A 174 12.83 -4.89 5.19
C LYS A 174 13.59 -3.82 5.97
N LEU A 175 12.85 -2.94 6.64
CA LEU A 175 13.43 -1.97 7.56
C LEU A 175 13.83 -2.71 8.85
N VAL A 176 15.01 -2.39 9.35
CA VAL A 176 15.49 -2.86 10.66
C VAL A 176 14.94 -1.86 11.68
N GLU A 177 14.09 -2.34 12.57
CA GLU A 177 13.65 -1.58 13.75
C GLU A 177 14.72 -1.54 14.82
#